data_5e1c7fd09fb31d3bb76657326e10dba9
#
_entry.id   5e1c7fd09fb31d3bb76657326e10dba9
#
_cell.length_a   1.000
_cell.length_b   1.000
_cell.length_c   1.000
_cell.angle_alpha   90.00
_cell.angle_beta   90.00
_cell.angle_gamma   90.00
#
_symmetry.space_group_name_H-M   'P 1'
#
loop_
_entity.id
_entity.type
_entity.pdbx_description
1 polymer ?
#
loop_
_entity_poly.entity_id
_entity_poly.type
_entity_poly.pdbx_seq_one_letter_code
_entity_poly.pdbx_strand_id
1 'polypeptide(L)'
;MEPYKIILVDDHSLFRNGLRGLLERCAACRVVGEAASGEEFLAMLGGVDADVVFMDFAMPGLDGAQTTERALAQRPDLKIITLSMFGEESYYSRMVEAGARGFLLKDSDIGDVIEAVETVAAGGSYFSPQLLSSLTGRMRTREDAADE
;
A
#
# COMPACT_ATOMS: atom_id res chain seq x y z
N MET A 1 2.77 20.57 -13.58
CA MET A 1 3.25 19.50 -12.66
C MET A 1 3.17 18.16 -13.34
N GLU A 2 4.19 17.35 -13.16
CA GLU A 2 4.16 15.99 -13.68
C GLU A 2 3.23 15.12 -12.81
N PRO A 3 2.49 14.20 -13.41
CA PRO A 3 1.64 13.30 -12.63
C PRO A 3 2.48 12.37 -11.74
N TYR A 4 1.91 11.96 -10.62
CA TYR A 4 2.53 10.94 -9.76
C TYR A 4 2.58 9.61 -10.50
N LYS A 5 3.74 8.99 -10.51
CA LYS A 5 3.95 7.68 -11.13
C LYS A 5 3.61 6.59 -10.13
N ILE A 6 2.74 5.68 -10.50
CA ILE A 6 2.19 4.67 -9.61
C ILE A 6 2.41 3.28 -10.18
N ILE A 7 2.82 2.34 -9.31
CA ILE A 7 2.87 0.92 -9.62
C ILE A 7 1.79 0.23 -8.78
N LEU A 8 1.08 -0.71 -9.40
CA LEU A 8 0.05 -1.51 -8.74
C LEU A 8 0.53 -2.96 -8.59
N VAL A 9 0.54 -3.47 -7.37
CA VAL A 9 0.93 -4.87 -7.09
C VAL A 9 -0.24 -5.56 -6.40
N ASP A 10 -0.93 -6.44 -7.13
CA ASP A 10 -2.12 -7.13 -6.65
C ASP A 10 -2.38 -8.35 -7.54
N ASP A 11 -2.63 -9.51 -6.94
CA ASP A 11 -2.94 -10.73 -7.68
C ASP A 11 -4.38 -10.79 -8.18
N HIS A 12 -5.26 -9.90 -7.70
CA HIS A 12 -6.65 -9.80 -8.15
C HIS A 12 -6.73 -8.91 -9.39
N SER A 13 -6.70 -9.52 -10.57
CA SER A 13 -6.67 -8.76 -11.83
C SER A 13 -7.87 -7.83 -12.00
N LEU A 14 -9.05 -8.25 -11.56
CA LEU A 14 -10.26 -7.42 -11.66
C LEU A 14 -10.13 -6.14 -10.82
N PHE A 15 -9.69 -6.28 -9.58
CA PHE A 15 -9.46 -5.12 -8.71
C PHE A 15 -8.37 -4.22 -9.29
N ARG A 16 -7.25 -4.81 -9.71
CA ARG A 16 -6.12 -4.05 -10.26
C ARG A 16 -6.53 -3.27 -11.50
N ASN A 17 -7.28 -3.90 -12.42
CA ASN A 17 -7.77 -3.23 -13.63
C ASN A 17 -8.73 -2.09 -13.30
N GLY A 18 -9.61 -2.29 -12.32
CA GLY A 18 -10.54 -1.26 -11.87
C GLY A 18 -9.83 -0.07 -11.26
N LEU A 19 -8.87 -0.31 -10.39
CA LEU A 19 -8.09 0.75 -9.77
C LEU A 19 -7.27 1.52 -10.80
N ARG A 20 -6.64 0.82 -11.74
CA ARG A 20 -5.92 1.46 -12.83
C ARG A 20 -6.82 2.40 -13.62
N GLY A 21 -8.01 1.93 -14.00
CA GLY A 21 -8.98 2.75 -14.73
C GLY A 21 -9.37 4.00 -13.97
N LEU A 22 -9.59 3.90 -12.66
CA LEU A 22 -9.93 5.05 -11.83
C LEU A 22 -8.76 6.04 -11.73
N LEU A 23 -7.54 5.55 -11.55
CA LEU A 23 -6.36 6.39 -11.46
C LEU A 23 -6.05 7.10 -12.78
N GLU A 24 -6.26 6.44 -13.91
CA GLU A 24 -6.04 7.02 -15.23
C GLU A 24 -7.02 8.16 -15.56
N ARG A 25 -8.16 8.22 -14.89
CA ARG A 25 -9.10 9.33 -15.00
C ARG A 25 -8.63 10.57 -14.25
N CYS A 26 -7.69 10.40 -13.34
CA CYS A 26 -7.14 11.50 -12.55
C CYS A 26 -5.91 12.05 -13.27
N ALA A 27 -5.94 13.32 -13.64
CA ALA A 27 -4.81 13.96 -14.33
C ALA A 27 -3.55 14.00 -13.47
N ALA A 28 -3.69 13.89 -12.13
CA ALA A 28 -2.57 13.91 -11.20
C ALA A 28 -1.85 12.57 -11.07
N CYS A 29 -2.38 11.49 -11.66
CA CYS A 29 -1.84 10.14 -11.50
C CYS A 29 -1.58 9.47 -12.84
N ARG A 30 -0.52 8.65 -12.87
CA ARG A 30 -0.19 7.83 -14.04
C ARG A 30 0.30 6.46 -13.57
N VAL A 31 -0.34 5.41 -14.04
CA VAL A 31 0.10 4.04 -13.74
C VAL A 31 1.24 3.67 -14.70
N VAL A 32 2.43 3.43 -14.16
CA VAL A 32 3.63 3.14 -14.97
C VAL A 32 4.01 1.68 -14.94
N GLY A 33 3.37 0.88 -14.09
CA GLY A 33 3.65 -0.56 -14.04
C GLY A 33 2.62 -1.29 -13.20
N GLU A 34 2.51 -2.59 -13.46
CA GLU A 34 1.64 -3.49 -12.71
C GLU A 34 2.36 -4.82 -12.50
N ALA A 35 2.08 -5.46 -11.38
CA ALA A 35 2.59 -6.78 -11.07
C ALA A 35 1.50 -7.61 -10.43
N ALA A 36 1.43 -8.89 -10.74
CA ALA A 36 0.45 -9.82 -10.19
C ALA A 36 0.97 -10.59 -8.98
N SER A 37 2.23 -10.37 -8.61
CA SER A 37 2.85 -11.03 -7.45
C SER A 37 4.00 -10.19 -6.91
N GLY A 38 4.44 -10.50 -5.69
CA GLY A 38 5.60 -9.85 -5.09
C GLY A 38 6.88 -10.14 -5.88
N GLU A 39 7.04 -11.38 -6.32
CA GLU A 39 8.19 -11.80 -7.11
C GLU A 39 8.29 -11.03 -8.42
N GLU A 40 7.16 -10.87 -9.12
CA GLU A 40 7.08 -10.10 -10.36
C GLU A 40 7.44 -8.63 -10.12
N PHE A 41 6.93 -8.05 -9.02
CA PHE A 41 7.26 -6.68 -8.66
C PHE A 41 8.76 -6.50 -8.41
N LEU A 42 9.36 -7.40 -7.63
CA LEU A 42 10.80 -7.33 -7.32
C LEU A 42 11.65 -7.43 -8.58
N ALA A 43 11.22 -8.24 -9.55
CA ALA A 43 11.95 -8.38 -10.82
C ALA A 43 11.93 -7.09 -11.65
N MET A 44 10.91 -6.25 -11.51
CA MET A 44 10.79 -5.01 -12.29
C MET A 44 11.40 -3.78 -11.63
N LEU A 45 11.82 -3.88 -10.37
CA LEU A 45 12.31 -2.72 -9.60
C LEU A 45 13.50 -2.00 -10.25
N GLY A 46 14.36 -2.71 -10.91
CA GLY A 46 15.56 -2.13 -11.53
C GLY A 46 15.26 -1.32 -12.79
N GLY A 47 14.09 -1.46 -13.38
CA GLY A 47 13.74 -0.85 -14.66
C GLY A 47 12.59 0.14 -14.62
N VAL A 48 11.94 0.30 -13.48
CA VAL A 48 10.77 1.19 -13.35
C VAL A 48 10.97 2.12 -12.17
N ASP A 49 10.67 3.41 -12.38
CA ASP A 49 10.69 4.40 -11.33
C ASP A 49 9.26 4.80 -11.01
N ALA A 50 8.94 4.92 -9.71
CA ALA A 50 7.59 5.28 -9.26
C ALA A 50 7.66 6.16 -8.03
N ASP A 51 6.66 7.03 -7.88
CA ASP A 51 6.51 7.87 -6.70
C ASP A 51 5.83 7.11 -5.57
N VAL A 52 4.88 6.23 -5.91
CA VAL A 52 4.10 5.45 -4.95
C VAL A 52 3.82 4.07 -5.52
N VAL A 53 3.88 3.06 -4.65
CA VAL A 53 3.53 1.68 -4.99
C VAL A 53 2.35 1.27 -4.12
N PHE A 54 1.27 0.80 -4.75
CA PHE A 54 0.17 0.17 -4.04
C PHE A 54 0.46 -1.33 -3.94
N MET A 55 0.53 -1.84 -2.71
CA MET A 55 0.92 -3.22 -2.42
C MET A 55 -0.22 -3.96 -1.73
N ASP A 56 -0.78 -4.97 -2.38
CA ASP A 56 -1.73 -5.88 -1.75
C ASP A 56 -1.00 -6.69 -0.67
N PHE A 57 -1.64 -6.87 0.49
CA PHE A 57 -1.04 -7.69 1.54
C PHE A 57 -1.15 -9.18 1.22
N ALA A 58 -2.35 -9.65 0.93
CA ALA A 58 -2.64 -11.08 0.80
C ALA A 58 -2.39 -11.57 -0.63
N MET A 59 -1.18 -12.06 -0.88
CA MET A 59 -0.78 -12.63 -2.17
C MET A 59 -0.15 -14.00 -1.97
N PRO A 60 -0.34 -14.94 -2.92
CA PRO A 60 0.37 -16.23 -2.90
C PRO A 60 1.87 -16.01 -3.03
N GLY A 61 2.67 -16.90 -2.45
CA GLY A 61 4.12 -16.76 -2.44
C GLY A 61 4.55 -15.70 -1.45
N LEU A 62 5.31 -14.70 -1.89
CA LEU A 62 5.68 -13.57 -1.04
C LEU A 62 4.44 -12.73 -0.76
N ASP A 63 4.12 -12.52 0.51
CA ASP A 63 3.04 -11.61 0.87
C ASP A 63 3.49 -10.14 0.75
N GLY A 64 2.56 -9.22 0.99
CA GLY A 64 2.87 -7.79 0.87
C GLY A 64 3.95 -7.31 1.82
N ALA A 65 4.02 -7.84 3.05
CA ALA A 65 5.04 -7.47 4.02
C ALA A 65 6.42 -7.94 3.59
N GLN A 66 6.54 -9.21 3.18
CA GLN A 66 7.80 -9.77 2.70
C GLN A 66 8.29 -9.03 1.46
N THR A 67 7.39 -8.74 0.53
CA THR A 67 7.71 -8.00 -0.69
C THR A 67 8.19 -6.59 -0.35
N THR A 68 7.51 -5.91 0.57
CA THR A 68 7.86 -4.56 1.00
C THR A 68 9.25 -4.53 1.64
N GLU A 69 9.56 -5.47 2.53
CA GLU A 69 10.88 -5.56 3.15
C GLU A 69 11.99 -5.71 2.10
N ARG A 70 11.80 -6.62 1.15
CA ARG A 70 12.79 -6.88 0.10
C ARG A 70 12.94 -5.70 -0.85
N ALA A 71 11.82 -5.05 -1.19
CA ALA A 71 11.85 -3.90 -2.08
C ALA A 71 12.58 -2.73 -1.43
N LEU A 72 12.32 -2.45 -0.16
CA LEU A 72 12.95 -1.35 0.57
C LEU A 72 14.43 -1.64 0.87
N ALA A 73 14.83 -2.91 0.96
CA ALA A 73 16.25 -3.27 1.07
C ALA A 73 17.02 -2.92 -0.21
N GLN A 74 16.38 -3.02 -1.37
CA GLN A 74 16.97 -2.66 -2.66
C GLN A 74 16.85 -1.17 -2.95
N ARG A 75 15.71 -0.56 -2.60
CA ARG A 75 15.41 0.85 -2.86
C ARG A 75 14.76 1.46 -1.64
N PRO A 76 15.55 1.96 -0.68
CA PRO A 76 15.04 2.52 0.58
C PRO A 76 14.13 3.75 0.43
N ASP A 77 14.19 4.42 -0.72
CA ASP A 77 13.39 5.60 -1.01
C ASP A 77 12.00 5.30 -1.55
N LEU A 78 11.69 4.03 -1.83
CA LEU A 78 10.35 3.64 -2.28
C LEU A 78 9.30 3.97 -1.23
N LYS A 79 8.13 4.39 -1.72
CA LYS A 79 6.98 4.72 -0.87
C LYS A 79 5.86 3.76 -1.17
N ILE A 80 5.49 2.98 -0.17
CA ILE A 80 4.55 1.87 -0.33
C ILE A 80 3.29 2.13 0.49
N ILE A 81 2.13 2.04 -0.18
CA ILE A 81 0.82 2.09 0.45
C ILE A 81 0.23 0.68 0.39
N THR A 82 -0.13 0.14 1.55
CA THR A 82 -0.76 -1.18 1.62
C THR A 82 -2.23 -1.09 1.26
N LEU A 83 -2.67 -2.05 0.45
CA LEU A 83 -4.09 -2.29 0.19
C LEU A 83 -4.52 -3.56 0.90
N SER A 84 -5.64 -3.52 1.61
CA SER A 84 -6.14 -4.69 2.31
C SER A 84 -7.65 -4.74 2.29
N MET A 85 -8.18 -5.96 2.49
CA MET A 85 -9.61 -6.17 2.63
C MET A 85 -10.05 -5.85 4.06
N PHE A 86 -11.32 -5.51 4.24
CA PHE A 86 -11.91 -5.37 5.56
C PHE A 86 -11.74 -6.68 6.34
N GLY A 87 -11.27 -6.59 7.57
CA GLY A 87 -11.03 -7.76 8.41
C GLY A 87 -9.58 -8.25 8.44
N GLU A 88 -8.70 -7.67 7.64
CA GLU A 88 -7.28 -8.04 7.60
C GLU A 88 -6.40 -7.16 8.49
N GLU A 89 -6.98 -6.47 9.46
CA GLU A 89 -6.28 -5.52 10.33
C GLU A 89 -5.17 -6.15 11.15
N SER A 90 -5.22 -7.48 11.37
CA SER A 90 -4.17 -8.21 12.09
C SER A 90 -2.80 -8.11 11.42
N TYR A 91 -2.76 -7.74 10.14
CA TYR A 91 -1.52 -7.67 9.37
C TYR A 91 -0.87 -6.28 9.36
N TYR A 92 -1.54 -5.27 9.94
CA TYR A 92 -1.05 -3.90 9.89
C TYR A 92 0.31 -3.74 10.55
N SER A 93 0.52 -4.35 11.71
CA SER A 93 1.80 -4.25 12.41
C SER A 93 2.93 -4.81 11.56
N ARG A 94 2.70 -5.90 10.83
CA ARG A 94 3.69 -6.48 9.93
C ARG A 94 4.04 -5.53 8.80
N MET A 95 3.04 -4.83 8.24
CA MET A 95 3.26 -3.88 7.15
C MET A 95 4.00 -2.63 7.65
N VAL A 96 3.65 -2.13 8.84
CA VAL A 96 4.35 -1.01 9.46
C VAL A 96 5.82 -1.37 9.69
N GLU A 97 6.08 -2.55 10.26
CA GLU A 97 7.44 -3.02 10.52
C GLU A 97 8.21 -3.21 9.21
N ALA A 98 7.53 -3.63 8.15
CA ALA A 98 8.15 -3.78 6.83
C ALA A 98 8.51 -2.45 6.17
N GLY A 99 7.92 -1.34 6.64
CA GLY A 99 8.23 0.00 6.15
C GLY A 99 7.17 0.66 5.30
N ALA A 100 5.94 0.11 5.24
CA ALA A 100 4.85 0.75 4.52
C ALA A 100 4.50 2.10 5.15
N ARG A 101 4.19 3.08 4.33
CA ARG A 101 3.89 4.45 4.76
C ARG A 101 2.41 4.80 4.69
N GLY A 102 1.60 3.91 4.15
CA GLY A 102 0.18 4.15 4.05
C GLY A 102 -0.61 2.86 4.05
N PHE A 103 -1.89 3.00 4.39
CA PHE A 103 -2.84 1.89 4.42
C PHE A 103 -4.17 2.37 3.88
N LEU A 104 -4.74 1.60 2.97
CA LEU A 104 -6.07 1.82 2.45
C LEU A 104 -6.81 0.50 2.41
N LEU A 105 -8.11 0.54 2.66
CA LEU A 105 -8.98 -0.59 2.38
C LEU A 105 -9.30 -0.60 0.89
N LYS A 106 -9.45 -1.78 0.31
CA LYS A 106 -9.76 -1.93 -1.12
C LYS A 106 -11.11 -1.32 -1.51
N ASP A 107 -12.00 -1.10 -0.55
CA ASP A 107 -13.30 -0.44 -0.78
C ASP A 107 -13.25 1.06 -0.54
N SER A 108 -12.08 1.65 -0.36
CA SER A 108 -11.93 3.10 -0.19
C SER A 108 -12.41 3.87 -1.41
N ASP A 109 -12.93 5.07 -1.19
CA ASP A 109 -13.32 5.97 -2.28
C ASP A 109 -12.09 6.45 -3.04
N ILE A 110 -12.26 6.74 -4.33
CA ILE A 110 -11.15 7.24 -5.15
C ILE A 110 -10.55 8.53 -4.58
N GLY A 111 -11.36 9.37 -3.94
CA GLY A 111 -10.87 10.58 -3.28
C GLY A 111 -9.85 10.28 -2.20
N ASP A 112 -10.09 9.25 -1.39
CA ASP A 112 -9.16 8.81 -0.34
C ASP A 112 -7.89 8.24 -0.95
N VAL A 113 -8.00 7.52 -2.05
CA VAL A 113 -6.84 6.96 -2.76
C VAL A 113 -5.94 8.08 -3.27
N ILE A 114 -6.51 9.09 -3.90
CA ILE A 114 -5.76 10.25 -4.41
C ILE A 114 -5.09 11.01 -3.27
N GLU A 115 -5.82 11.26 -2.17
CA GLU A 115 -5.26 11.91 -0.99
C GLU A 115 -4.08 11.14 -0.41
N ALA A 116 -4.19 9.81 -0.37
CA ALA A 116 -3.11 8.94 0.10
C ALA A 116 -1.88 9.06 -0.79
N VAL A 117 -2.06 9.08 -2.10
CA VAL A 117 -0.96 9.25 -3.06
C VAL A 117 -0.25 10.58 -2.81
N GLU A 118 -1.00 11.67 -2.72
CA GLU A 118 -0.43 13.00 -2.52
C GLU A 118 0.33 13.09 -1.20
N THR A 119 -0.25 12.57 -0.12
CA THR A 119 0.35 12.59 1.22
C THR A 119 1.65 11.79 1.27
N VAL A 120 1.61 10.56 0.78
CA VAL A 120 2.77 9.65 0.83
C VAL A 120 3.86 10.11 -0.13
N ALA A 121 3.51 10.58 -1.32
CA ALA A 121 4.47 11.10 -2.28
C ALA A 121 5.22 12.32 -1.73
N ALA A 122 4.57 13.12 -0.89
CA ALA A 122 5.18 14.28 -0.23
C ALA A 122 6.04 13.89 0.99
N GLY A 123 6.11 12.61 1.34
CA GLY A 123 6.93 12.11 2.44
C GLY A 123 6.16 11.84 3.73
N GLY A 124 4.85 12.03 3.72
CA GLY A 124 4.01 11.76 4.89
C GLY A 124 3.55 10.32 4.98
N SER A 125 2.69 10.05 5.96
CA SER A 125 2.04 8.76 6.15
C SER A 125 0.54 8.94 6.06
N TYR A 126 -0.15 7.93 5.52
CA TYR A 126 -1.60 7.99 5.37
C TYR A 126 -2.26 6.73 5.92
N PHE A 127 -3.20 6.91 6.83
CA PHE A 127 -4.01 5.84 7.39
C PHE A 127 -5.47 6.24 7.28
N SER A 128 -6.31 5.36 6.72
CA SER A 128 -7.75 5.66 6.67
C SER A 128 -8.31 5.76 8.10
N PRO A 129 -9.39 6.54 8.31
CA PRO A 129 -9.99 6.66 9.64
C PRO A 129 -10.40 5.32 10.25
N GLN A 130 -10.91 4.39 9.43
CA GLN A 130 -11.28 3.05 9.90
C GLN A 130 -10.06 2.27 10.42
N LEU A 131 -8.93 2.41 9.75
CA LEU A 131 -7.69 1.74 10.15
C LEU A 131 -7.13 2.31 11.44
N LEU A 132 -7.11 3.63 11.57
CA LEU A 132 -6.65 4.29 12.79
C LEU A 132 -7.48 3.85 14.00
N SER A 133 -8.78 3.75 13.84
CA SER A 133 -9.68 3.27 14.88
C SER A 133 -9.35 1.84 15.30
N SER A 134 -9.14 0.94 14.33
CA SER A 134 -8.77 -0.46 14.58
C SER A 134 -7.43 -0.57 15.30
N LEU A 135 -6.43 0.16 14.85
CA LEU A 135 -5.10 0.15 15.47
C LEU A 135 -5.14 0.69 16.89
N THR A 136 -5.86 1.78 17.12
CA THR A 136 -6.01 2.37 18.44
C THR A 136 -6.70 1.42 19.40
N GLY A 137 -7.76 0.75 18.94
CA GLY A 137 -8.46 -0.25 19.74
C GLY A 137 -7.58 -1.42 20.15
N ARG A 138 -6.76 -1.91 19.23
CA ARG A 138 -5.82 -3.00 19.50
C ARG A 138 -4.72 -2.59 20.47
N MET A 139 -4.17 -1.40 20.32
CA MET A 139 -3.16 -0.88 21.22
C MET A 139 -3.69 -0.74 22.64
N ARG A 140 -4.91 -0.25 22.81
CA ARG A 140 -5.57 -0.17 24.11
C ARG A 140 -5.73 -1.55 24.74
N THR A 141 -6.15 -2.54 23.97
CA THR A 141 -6.33 -3.91 24.45
C THR A 141 -5.01 -4.49 24.95
N ARG A 142 -3.91 -4.24 24.24
CA ARG A 142 -2.58 -4.70 24.63
C ARG A 142 -2.09 -4.01 25.90
N GLU A 143 -2.31 -2.73 26.02
CA GLU A 143 -1.94 -1.97 27.21
C GLU A 143 -2.74 -2.44 28.42
N ASP A 144 -4.05 -2.64 28.28
CA ASP A 144 -4.89 -3.18 29.33
C ASP A 144 -4.43 -4.58 29.77
N ALA A 145 -4.03 -5.43 28.82
CA ALA A 145 -3.52 -6.76 29.13
C ALA A 145 -2.16 -6.71 29.84
N ALA A 146 -1.33 -5.73 29.51
CA ALA A 146 -0.01 -5.57 30.14
C ALA A 146 -0.11 -5.03 31.57
N ASP A 147 -1.16 -4.28 31.89
CA ASP A 147 -1.37 -3.72 33.22
C ASP A 147 -1.97 -4.72 34.22
N GLU A 148 -2.39 -5.88 33.76
CA GLU A 148 -2.89 -6.96 34.61
C GLU A 148 -1.74 -7.92 35.00
#